data_c38778ccbe9cc820b074ee51f8e08069
#
_entry.id   c38778ccbe9cc820b074ee51f8e08069
#
_cell.length_a   1.000
_cell.length_b   1.000
_cell.length_c   1.000
_cell.angle_alpha   90.00
_cell.angle_beta   90.00
_cell.angle_gamma   90.00
#
_symmetry.space_group_name_H-M   'P 1'
#
loop_
_entity.id
_entity.type
_entity.pdbx_description
1 polymer ?
#
loop_
_entity_poly.entity_id
_entity_poly.type
_entity_poly.pdbx_seq_one_letter_code
_entity_poly.pdbx_strand_id
1 'polypeptide(L)'
;LPTDCPHRERCGWLGDAHTVAPFESYNFDLNNFWNKYLQDVHSTSSNYEKKTLYQKLYNTAFYFAEKKSGIPYMISPGKRLCGVASPDWGTAVVQLPWFTYLFYGDDEPLRIYYDEMKQWVEHVEQLSMNDTLPRKHIVPYGLGDWCPPGGNETIDCPIALSSTAFHYFDVSIMEKVANLLKKTEDVYYFNSLKKSIYTAFVAEFYDMKNKTFGSQT
;
A
#
# COMPACT_ATOMS: atom_id res chain seq x y z
N LEU A 1 18.81 -3.91 5.32
CA LEU A 1 17.47 -4.38 5.01
C LEU A 1 16.46 -3.63 5.86
N PRO A 2 15.39 -3.10 5.28
CA PRO A 2 14.30 -2.56 6.06
C PRO A 2 13.62 -3.73 6.78
N THR A 3 13.89 -3.84 8.07
CA THR A 3 13.30 -4.86 8.93
C THR A 3 12.59 -4.18 10.07
N ASP A 4 11.50 -4.78 10.53
CA ASP A 4 10.67 -4.26 11.62
C ASP A 4 11.49 -4.03 12.89
N CYS A 5 12.12 -5.08 13.42
CA CYS A 5 12.90 -4.99 14.64
C CYS A 5 14.16 -5.87 14.57
N PRO A 6 15.34 -5.34 14.97
CA PRO A 6 16.61 -6.05 14.82
C PRO A 6 16.78 -7.24 15.79
N HIS A 7 15.96 -7.31 16.83
CA HIS A 7 16.11 -8.29 17.92
C HIS A 7 14.99 -9.35 17.98
N ARG A 8 13.80 -9.10 17.39
CA ARG A 8 12.64 -10.00 17.51
C ARG A 8 12.32 -10.70 16.20
N GLU A 9 11.59 -10.04 15.29
CA GLU A 9 11.09 -10.69 14.08
C GLU A 9 12.10 -10.75 12.96
N ARG A 10 12.85 -9.67 12.73
CA ARG A 10 13.88 -9.52 11.68
C ARG A 10 13.34 -9.81 10.29
N CYS A 11 12.14 -9.36 10.04
CA CYS A 11 11.40 -9.57 8.79
C CYS A 11 11.34 -8.29 7.97
N GLY A 12 11.36 -8.44 6.64
CA GLY A 12 11.20 -7.33 5.71
C GLY A 12 9.73 -6.94 5.55
N TRP A 13 9.09 -6.46 6.60
CA TRP A 13 7.74 -5.96 6.53
C TRP A 13 7.65 -4.74 5.61
N LEU A 14 6.71 -4.75 4.68
CA LEU A 14 6.55 -3.65 3.71
C LEU A 14 6.14 -2.34 4.37
N GLY A 15 5.38 -2.40 5.47
CA GLY A 15 5.00 -1.23 6.25
C GLY A 15 6.22 -0.49 6.80
N ASP A 16 7.14 -1.22 7.41
CA ASP A 16 8.42 -0.65 7.90
C ASP A 16 9.24 -0.08 6.75
N ALA A 17 9.32 -0.80 5.63
CA ALA A 17 10.12 -0.39 4.49
C ALA A 17 9.70 0.99 3.96
N HIS A 18 8.41 1.20 3.67
CA HIS A 18 7.97 2.49 3.10
C HIS A 18 8.00 3.62 4.13
N THR A 19 7.80 3.31 5.41
CA THR A 19 7.81 4.31 6.48
C THR A 19 9.21 4.86 6.73
N VAL A 20 10.24 4.00 6.71
CA VAL A 20 11.63 4.43 6.94
C VAL A 20 12.33 4.95 5.69
N ALA A 21 11.85 4.61 4.49
CA ALA A 21 12.53 4.94 3.24
C ALA A 21 12.88 6.44 3.08
N PRO A 22 11.99 7.41 3.37
CA PRO A 22 12.35 8.82 3.29
C PRO A 22 13.47 9.20 4.27
N PHE A 23 13.37 8.74 5.51
CA PHE A 23 14.38 9.01 6.54
C PHE A 23 15.75 8.43 6.17
N GLU A 24 15.79 7.19 5.73
CA GLU A 24 17.02 6.54 5.31
C GLU A 24 17.64 7.21 4.09
N SER A 25 16.80 7.63 3.13
CA SER A 25 17.26 8.31 1.89
C SER A 25 17.83 9.70 2.14
N TYR A 26 17.43 10.38 3.23
CA TYR A 26 18.09 11.63 3.65
C TYR A 26 19.48 11.42 4.22
N ASN A 27 19.75 10.24 4.81
CA ASN A 27 20.98 9.98 5.54
C ASN A 27 22.00 9.16 4.75
N PHE A 28 21.55 8.40 3.75
CA PHE A 28 22.40 7.45 3.01
C PHE A 28 22.11 7.51 1.50
N ASP A 29 23.12 7.21 0.69
CA ASP A 29 22.91 6.92 -0.74
C ASP A 29 22.41 5.47 -0.88
N LEU A 30 21.12 5.32 -1.07
CA LEU A 30 20.43 4.02 -1.11
C LEU A 30 19.79 3.71 -2.47
N ASN A 31 20.16 4.41 -3.54
CA ASN A 31 19.55 4.16 -4.85
C ASN A 31 19.66 2.68 -5.26
N ASN A 32 20.87 2.13 -5.24
CA ASN A 32 21.10 0.72 -5.57
C ASN A 32 20.40 -0.25 -4.60
N PHE A 33 20.31 0.12 -3.33
CA PHE A 33 19.63 -0.68 -2.32
C PHE A 33 18.13 -0.77 -2.58
N TRP A 34 17.45 0.38 -2.82
CA TRP A 34 16.03 0.39 -3.11
C TRP A 34 15.70 -0.29 -4.42
N ASN A 35 16.52 -0.11 -5.45
CA ASN A 35 16.38 -0.86 -6.71
C ASN A 35 16.42 -2.37 -6.50
N LYS A 36 17.40 -2.86 -5.72
CA LYS A 36 17.47 -4.29 -5.38
C LYS A 36 16.28 -4.76 -4.55
N TYR A 37 15.85 -3.96 -3.58
CA TYR A 37 14.70 -4.29 -2.74
C TYR A 37 13.40 -4.39 -3.54
N LEU A 38 13.18 -3.47 -4.50
CA LEU A 38 12.05 -3.52 -5.42
C LEU A 38 12.05 -4.78 -6.29
N GLN A 39 13.22 -5.24 -6.75
CA GLN A 39 13.34 -6.54 -7.44
C GLN A 39 12.89 -7.70 -6.54
N ASP A 40 13.24 -7.67 -5.26
CA ASP A 40 12.83 -8.70 -4.31
C ASP A 40 11.31 -8.67 -4.06
N VAL A 41 10.73 -7.49 -3.91
CA VAL A 41 9.26 -7.31 -3.78
C VAL A 41 8.56 -7.86 -5.03
N HIS A 42 9.00 -7.45 -6.22
CA HIS A 42 8.45 -7.93 -7.49
C HIS A 42 8.55 -9.46 -7.63
N SER A 43 9.72 -10.04 -7.33
CA SER A 43 9.94 -11.49 -7.48
C SER A 43 9.05 -12.30 -6.50
N THR A 44 8.75 -11.79 -5.33
CA THR A 44 7.82 -12.42 -4.39
C THR A 44 6.37 -12.30 -4.84
N SER A 45 5.99 -11.19 -5.44
CA SER A 45 4.67 -10.97 -6.02
C SER A 45 4.39 -11.87 -7.23
N SER A 46 5.36 -11.98 -8.15
CA SER A 46 5.23 -12.76 -9.38
C SER A 46 5.23 -14.29 -9.19
N ASN A 47 5.91 -14.79 -8.16
CA ASN A 47 6.03 -16.24 -7.87
C ASN A 47 4.83 -16.84 -7.15
N TYR A 48 3.74 -16.10 -7.00
CA TYR A 48 2.54 -16.55 -6.29
C TYR A 48 1.87 -17.79 -6.93
N GLU A 49 2.17 -18.16 -8.18
CA GLU A 49 1.54 -19.29 -8.88
C GLU A 49 1.89 -20.68 -8.35
N LYS A 50 2.99 -20.83 -7.61
CA LYS A 50 3.43 -22.13 -7.06
C LYS A 50 3.07 -22.30 -5.59
N LYS A 51 1.79 -22.19 -5.25
CA LYS A 51 1.35 -22.42 -3.86
C LYS A 51 1.26 -23.88 -3.50
N THR A 52 1.76 -24.22 -2.30
CA THR A 52 1.43 -25.47 -1.63
C THR A 52 -0.05 -25.49 -1.23
N LEU A 53 -0.64 -26.67 -1.09
CA LEU A 53 -2.04 -26.84 -0.62
C LEU A 53 -2.28 -26.12 0.71
N TYR A 54 -1.29 -26.13 1.59
CA TYR A 54 -1.34 -25.45 2.90
C TYR A 54 -1.45 -23.92 2.75
N GLN A 55 -0.67 -23.30 1.87
CA GLN A 55 -0.75 -21.86 1.61
C GLN A 55 -2.08 -21.45 0.97
N LYS A 56 -2.66 -22.33 0.13
CA LYS A 56 -4.01 -22.11 -0.41
C LYS A 56 -5.07 -22.13 0.68
N LEU A 57 -5.03 -23.11 1.59
CA LEU A 57 -5.96 -23.24 2.70
C LEU A 57 -5.84 -22.08 3.70
N TYR A 58 -4.63 -21.66 4.03
CA TYR A 58 -4.39 -20.54 4.94
C TYR A 58 -4.93 -19.23 4.37
N ASN A 59 -4.66 -18.94 3.10
CA ASN A 59 -5.18 -17.72 2.46
C ASN A 59 -6.71 -17.74 2.30
N THR A 60 -7.31 -18.93 2.10
CA THR A 60 -8.78 -19.08 2.05
C THR A 60 -9.42 -18.83 3.41
N ALA A 61 -8.74 -19.15 4.51
CA ALA A 61 -9.25 -18.92 5.85
C ALA A 61 -9.19 -17.47 6.31
N PHE A 62 -8.21 -16.69 5.81
CA PHE A 62 -7.95 -15.31 6.25
C PHE A 62 -8.20 -14.23 5.19
N TYR A 63 -8.16 -14.55 3.90
CA TYR A 63 -8.39 -13.58 2.82
C TYR A 63 -9.00 -14.26 1.60
N PHE A 64 -10.22 -13.89 1.24
CA PHE A 64 -10.95 -14.34 0.04
C PHE A 64 -10.44 -13.72 -1.27
N ALA A 65 -9.23 -13.19 -1.32
CA ALA A 65 -8.70 -12.61 -2.55
C ALA A 65 -8.27 -13.72 -3.52
N GLU A 66 -9.05 -13.94 -4.56
CA GLU A 66 -8.55 -14.59 -5.77
C GLU A 66 -7.35 -13.81 -6.29
N LYS A 67 -6.26 -14.53 -6.50
CA LYS A 67 -4.99 -13.97 -6.91
C LYS A 67 -5.08 -13.24 -8.25
N LYS A 68 -4.74 -11.96 -8.25
CA LYS A 68 -4.19 -11.27 -9.42
C LYS A 68 -2.67 -11.22 -9.31
N SER A 69 -1.96 -11.45 -10.43
CA SER A 69 -0.54 -11.17 -10.55
C SER A 69 -0.25 -9.73 -10.08
N GLY A 70 0.84 -9.49 -9.37
CA GLY A 70 1.25 -8.15 -8.96
C GLY A 70 0.82 -7.69 -7.56
N ILE A 71 0.04 -8.49 -6.81
CA ILE A 71 -0.28 -8.13 -5.42
C ILE A 71 0.86 -8.57 -4.51
N PRO A 72 1.49 -7.67 -3.73
CA PRO A 72 2.61 -8.02 -2.87
C PRO A 72 2.18 -8.84 -1.67
N TYR A 73 3.14 -9.56 -1.07
CA TYR A 73 2.99 -10.08 0.28
C TYR A 73 3.27 -8.99 1.32
N MET A 74 2.88 -9.25 2.57
CA MET A 74 3.19 -8.37 3.71
C MET A 74 4.70 -8.21 3.94
N ILE A 75 5.50 -9.18 3.52
CA ILE A 75 6.95 -9.28 3.78
C ILE A 75 7.70 -9.54 2.48
N SER A 76 8.82 -8.82 2.29
CA SER A 76 9.82 -9.06 1.24
C SER A 76 11.19 -8.54 1.69
N PRO A 77 12.30 -9.26 1.38
CA PRO A 77 12.35 -10.65 0.96
C PRO A 77 11.97 -11.60 2.10
N GLY A 78 11.63 -12.82 1.75
CA GLY A 78 11.28 -13.85 2.73
C GLY A 78 9.81 -14.20 2.74
N LYS A 79 9.44 -15.10 3.63
CA LYS A 79 8.08 -15.61 3.76
C LYS A 79 7.72 -15.84 5.22
N ARG A 80 6.61 -15.23 5.62
CA ARG A 80 5.82 -15.66 6.77
C ARG A 80 4.41 -16.01 6.29
N LEU A 81 3.63 -16.70 7.13
CA LEU A 81 2.23 -17.01 6.84
C LEU A 81 1.33 -15.80 7.15
N CYS A 82 1.62 -14.65 6.55
CA CYS A 82 0.89 -13.41 6.76
C CYS A 82 0.03 -12.97 5.55
N GLY A 83 0.04 -13.74 4.48
CA GLY A 83 -0.81 -13.50 3.32
C GLY A 83 -0.38 -12.31 2.45
N VAL A 84 -1.32 -11.86 1.61
CA VAL A 84 -1.16 -10.67 0.78
C VAL A 84 -1.18 -9.40 1.62
N ALA A 85 -0.55 -8.36 1.13
CA ALA A 85 -0.44 -7.11 1.86
C ALA A 85 -1.80 -6.43 2.04
N SER A 86 -2.00 -5.85 3.23
CA SER A 86 -3.05 -4.88 3.50
C SER A 86 -2.68 -3.51 2.90
N PRO A 87 -3.64 -2.58 2.72
CA PRO A 87 -3.39 -1.29 2.08
C PRO A 87 -2.26 -0.48 2.71
N ASP A 88 -2.18 -0.48 4.02
CA ASP A 88 -1.17 0.21 4.85
C ASP A 88 0.24 -0.38 4.72
N TRP A 89 0.40 -1.63 4.29
CA TRP A 89 1.69 -2.27 3.99
C TRP A 89 1.97 -2.36 2.50
N GLY A 90 0.98 -2.73 1.70
CA GLY A 90 1.12 -2.91 0.26
C GLY A 90 1.37 -1.62 -0.52
N THR A 91 1.01 -0.46 0.05
CA THR A 91 1.37 0.86 -0.47
C THR A 91 2.87 1.00 -0.78
N ALA A 92 3.73 0.18 -0.16
CA ALA A 92 5.16 0.14 -0.42
C ALA A 92 5.49 -0.05 -1.92
N VAL A 93 4.68 -0.82 -2.68
CA VAL A 93 4.94 -1.03 -4.13
C VAL A 93 4.74 0.24 -4.97
N VAL A 94 4.00 1.21 -4.44
CA VAL A 94 3.80 2.52 -5.08
C VAL A 94 4.76 3.57 -4.50
N GLN A 95 4.92 3.58 -3.18
CA GLN A 95 5.70 4.60 -2.51
C GLN A 95 7.21 4.45 -2.72
N LEU A 96 7.75 3.23 -2.67
CA LEU A 96 9.19 3.03 -2.79
C LEU A 96 9.74 3.43 -4.18
N PRO A 97 9.14 3.04 -5.32
CA PRO A 97 9.56 3.56 -6.62
C PRO A 97 9.46 5.09 -6.71
N TRP A 98 8.41 5.66 -6.13
CA TRP A 98 8.21 7.11 -6.09
C TRP A 98 9.29 7.81 -5.26
N PHE A 99 9.65 7.29 -4.07
CA PHE A 99 10.72 7.84 -3.25
C PHE A 99 12.10 7.71 -3.93
N THR A 100 12.38 6.59 -4.61
CA THR A 100 13.60 6.43 -5.39
C THR A 100 13.72 7.54 -6.44
N TYR A 101 12.65 7.86 -7.13
CA TYR A 101 12.64 8.99 -8.06
C TYR A 101 12.82 10.35 -7.36
N LEU A 102 12.12 10.60 -6.26
CA LEU A 102 12.18 11.88 -5.56
C LEU A 102 13.57 12.19 -4.97
N PHE A 103 14.22 11.19 -4.41
CA PHE A 103 15.50 11.38 -3.70
C PHE A 103 16.71 11.27 -4.62
N TYR A 104 16.64 10.45 -5.67
CA TYR A 104 17.80 10.14 -6.52
C TYR A 104 17.60 10.56 -7.99
N GLY A 105 16.42 11.02 -8.39
CA GLY A 105 16.10 11.32 -9.78
C GLY A 105 16.01 10.09 -10.69
N ASP A 106 16.03 8.89 -10.11
CA ASP A 106 15.98 7.62 -10.84
C ASP A 106 14.53 7.26 -11.17
N ASP A 107 14.14 7.42 -12.43
CA ASP A 107 12.80 7.10 -12.93
C ASP A 107 12.68 5.66 -13.46
N GLU A 108 13.76 4.88 -13.46
CA GLU A 108 13.76 3.51 -13.97
C GLU A 108 12.78 2.60 -13.19
N PRO A 109 12.73 2.61 -11.84
CA PRO A 109 11.74 1.84 -11.10
C PRO A 109 10.30 2.21 -11.45
N LEU A 110 10.02 3.49 -11.70
CA LEU A 110 8.69 3.93 -12.12
C LEU A 110 8.28 3.36 -13.48
N ARG A 111 9.24 3.16 -14.39
CA ARG A 111 8.99 2.57 -15.71
C ARG A 111 8.81 1.06 -15.62
N ILE A 112 9.71 0.39 -14.89
CA ILE A 112 9.74 -1.08 -14.78
C ILE A 112 8.51 -1.59 -14.04
N TYR A 113 8.14 -0.96 -12.91
CA TYR A 113 7.08 -1.45 -12.03
C TYR A 113 5.74 -0.74 -12.23
N TYR A 114 5.58 0.09 -13.27
CA TYR A 114 4.36 0.87 -13.50
C TYR A 114 3.09 0.04 -13.48
N ASP A 115 3.08 -1.07 -14.20
CA ASP A 115 1.91 -1.92 -14.34
C ASP A 115 1.57 -2.63 -13.02
N GLU A 116 2.58 -2.97 -12.21
CA GLU A 116 2.39 -3.55 -10.88
C GLU A 116 1.84 -2.51 -9.89
N MET A 117 2.37 -1.29 -9.90
CA MET A 117 1.84 -0.16 -9.12
C MET A 117 0.37 0.11 -9.47
N LYS A 118 0.04 0.13 -10.76
CA LYS A 118 -1.33 0.31 -11.25
C LYS A 118 -2.25 -0.83 -10.80
N GLN A 119 -1.81 -2.08 -10.95
CA GLN A 119 -2.56 -3.27 -10.51
C GLN A 119 -2.84 -3.23 -9.00
N TRP A 120 -1.88 -2.79 -8.20
CA TRP A 120 -2.09 -2.60 -6.77
C TRP A 120 -3.22 -1.60 -6.48
N VAL A 121 -3.16 -0.41 -7.07
CA VAL A 121 -4.20 0.63 -6.89
C VAL A 121 -5.57 0.13 -7.35
N GLU A 122 -5.65 -0.52 -8.50
CA GLU A 122 -6.89 -1.10 -9.01
C GLU A 122 -7.44 -2.22 -8.12
N HIS A 123 -6.56 -3.02 -7.51
CA HIS A 123 -6.94 -4.05 -6.55
C HIS A 123 -7.59 -3.42 -5.30
N VAL A 124 -6.95 -2.42 -4.70
CA VAL A 124 -7.50 -1.73 -3.52
C VAL A 124 -8.82 -1.04 -3.86
N GLU A 125 -8.92 -0.42 -5.03
CA GLU A 125 -10.17 0.18 -5.51
C GLU A 125 -11.30 -0.85 -5.63
N GLN A 126 -11.04 -2.02 -6.23
CA GLN A 126 -12.05 -3.08 -6.34
C GLN A 126 -12.59 -3.52 -4.98
N LEU A 127 -11.73 -3.58 -3.96
CA LEU A 127 -12.13 -3.93 -2.60
C LEU A 127 -13.00 -2.83 -1.96
N SER A 128 -12.75 -1.57 -2.30
CA SER A 128 -13.55 -0.42 -1.83
C SER A 128 -14.91 -0.29 -2.54
N MET A 129 -15.09 -1.00 -3.66
CA MET A 129 -16.31 -0.97 -4.47
C MET A 129 -17.29 -2.10 -4.18
N ASN A 130 -17.07 -2.89 -3.12
CA ASN A 130 -17.95 -3.98 -2.74
C ASN A 130 -19.37 -3.47 -2.45
N ASP A 131 -20.40 -4.16 -2.99
CA ASP A 131 -21.81 -3.75 -2.85
C ASP A 131 -22.35 -3.89 -1.42
N THR A 132 -21.69 -4.63 -0.57
CA THR A 132 -22.05 -4.73 0.85
C THR A 132 -21.60 -3.53 1.68
N LEU A 133 -20.76 -2.64 1.12
CA LEU A 133 -20.26 -1.47 1.84
C LEU A 133 -21.29 -0.33 1.82
N PRO A 134 -21.41 0.40 2.93
CA PRO A 134 -22.32 1.53 3.05
C PRO A 134 -21.94 2.69 2.13
N ARG A 135 -20.66 2.82 1.78
CA ARG A 135 -20.12 3.86 0.90
C ARG A 135 -19.03 3.29 0.00
N LYS A 136 -19.13 3.58 -1.29
CA LYS A 136 -18.09 3.26 -2.28
C LYS A 136 -16.85 4.14 -2.07
N HIS A 137 -15.70 3.68 -2.54
CA HIS A 137 -14.38 4.33 -2.41
C HIS A 137 -13.87 4.45 -0.96
N ILE A 138 -14.46 3.73 -0.02
CA ILE A 138 -13.95 3.58 1.35
C ILE A 138 -13.38 2.19 1.49
N VAL A 139 -12.12 2.11 1.89
CA VAL A 139 -11.39 0.85 2.08
C VAL A 139 -11.64 0.31 3.48
N PRO A 140 -12.40 -0.78 3.66
CA PRO A 140 -12.90 -1.19 4.97
C PRO A 140 -11.93 -2.07 5.78
N TYR A 141 -10.76 -2.38 5.24
CA TYR A 141 -9.81 -3.33 5.84
C TYR A 141 -8.39 -2.78 5.81
N GLY A 142 -7.57 -3.27 6.75
CA GLY A 142 -6.18 -2.88 6.94
C GLY A 142 -5.77 -3.18 8.37
N LEU A 143 -4.63 -2.64 8.79
CA LEU A 143 -4.13 -2.77 10.15
C LEU A 143 -4.41 -1.52 11.01
N GLY A 144 -4.78 -0.41 10.37
CA GLY A 144 -5.08 0.83 11.07
C GLY A 144 -3.83 1.44 11.72
N ASP A 145 -4.02 2.05 12.89
CA ASP A 145 -2.92 2.49 13.75
C ASP A 145 -2.33 1.26 14.46
N TRP A 146 -1.33 0.63 13.82
CA TRP A 146 -0.74 -0.61 14.28
C TRP A 146 0.08 -0.40 15.56
N CYS A 147 -0.30 -1.09 16.62
CA CYS A 147 0.37 -1.03 17.93
C CYS A 147 0.48 0.41 18.52
N PRO A 148 -0.63 1.13 18.71
CA PRO A 148 -0.60 2.46 19.30
C PRO A 148 -0.04 2.43 20.73
N PRO A 149 0.50 3.55 21.23
CA PRO A 149 0.99 3.65 22.60
C PRO A 149 -0.08 3.26 23.63
N GLY A 150 0.23 2.27 24.48
CA GLY A 150 -0.65 1.83 25.57
C GLY A 150 -1.69 0.77 25.22
N GLY A 151 -1.74 0.28 23.98
CA GLY A 151 -2.71 -0.74 23.57
C GLY A 151 -2.27 -1.57 22.36
N ASN A 152 -3.05 -2.63 22.09
CA ASN A 152 -2.93 -3.46 20.90
C ASN A 152 -4.10 -3.25 19.94
N GLU A 153 -4.99 -2.31 20.22
CA GLU A 153 -6.21 -2.06 19.44
C GLU A 153 -6.10 -0.72 18.70
N THR A 154 -6.64 -0.68 17.49
CA THR A 154 -6.65 0.52 16.63
C THR A 154 -7.78 1.48 17.03
N ILE A 155 -7.78 1.94 18.28
CA ILE A 155 -8.88 2.71 18.87
C ILE A 155 -8.89 4.15 18.34
N ASP A 156 -7.70 4.77 18.24
CA ASP A 156 -7.59 6.20 17.96
C ASP A 156 -7.73 6.55 16.47
N CYS A 157 -7.48 5.60 15.58
CA CYS A 157 -7.64 5.78 14.14
C CYS A 157 -8.44 4.64 13.53
N PRO A 158 -9.67 4.89 13.04
CA PRO A 158 -10.45 3.87 12.35
C PRO A 158 -9.68 3.27 11.17
N ILE A 159 -9.69 1.93 11.05
CA ILE A 159 -9.03 1.20 9.96
C ILE A 159 -9.42 1.78 8.59
N ALA A 160 -10.72 2.02 8.39
CA ALA A 160 -11.21 2.55 7.12
C ALA A 160 -10.68 3.96 6.81
N LEU A 161 -10.42 4.78 7.82
CA LEU A 161 -9.82 6.10 7.64
C LEU A 161 -8.38 5.98 7.14
N SER A 162 -7.53 5.25 7.87
CA SER A 162 -6.11 5.10 7.50
C SER A 162 -5.94 4.41 6.15
N SER A 163 -6.66 3.31 5.91
CA SER A 163 -6.55 2.54 4.66
C SER A 163 -7.05 3.33 3.45
N THR A 164 -8.11 4.13 3.60
CA THR A 164 -8.58 5.01 2.53
C THR A 164 -7.62 6.18 2.28
N ALA A 165 -6.97 6.69 3.33
CA ALA A 165 -5.93 7.71 3.18
C ALA A 165 -4.71 7.17 2.41
N PHE A 166 -4.25 5.95 2.69
CA PHE A 166 -3.21 5.30 1.91
C PHE A 166 -3.63 5.09 0.45
N HIS A 167 -4.85 4.62 0.22
CA HIS A 167 -5.37 4.48 -1.15
C HIS A 167 -5.40 5.81 -1.91
N TYR A 168 -5.88 6.88 -1.29
CA TYR A 168 -5.84 8.22 -1.87
C TYR A 168 -4.41 8.68 -2.20
N PHE A 169 -3.47 8.40 -1.31
CA PHE A 169 -2.07 8.74 -1.49
C PHE A 169 -1.46 8.00 -2.68
N ASP A 170 -1.69 6.69 -2.77
CA ASP A 170 -1.23 5.85 -3.87
C ASP A 170 -1.79 6.32 -5.23
N VAL A 171 -3.10 6.61 -5.30
CA VAL A 171 -3.73 7.17 -6.50
C VAL A 171 -3.11 8.52 -6.88
N SER A 172 -2.80 9.36 -5.87
CA SER A 172 -2.15 10.65 -6.09
C SER A 172 -0.72 10.53 -6.63
N ILE A 173 0.02 9.52 -6.20
CA ILE A 173 1.33 9.17 -6.76
C ILE A 173 1.17 8.68 -8.20
N MET A 174 0.24 7.75 -8.44
CA MET A 174 0.02 7.19 -9.78
C MET A 174 -0.39 8.24 -10.81
N GLU A 175 -1.19 9.24 -10.43
CA GLU A 175 -1.48 10.38 -11.31
C GLU A 175 -0.20 11.13 -11.72
N LYS A 176 0.69 11.40 -10.76
CA LYS A 176 1.98 12.09 -11.03
C LYS A 176 2.89 11.22 -11.89
N VAL A 177 3.00 9.94 -11.60
CA VAL A 177 3.82 8.99 -12.35
C VAL A 177 3.28 8.81 -13.76
N ALA A 178 1.97 8.67 -13.94
CA ALA A 178 1.33 8.60 -15.26
C ALA A 178 1.64 9.87 -16.10
N ASN A 179 1.57 11.04 -15.47
CA ASN A 179 1.93 12.30 -16.15
C ASN A 179 3.42 12.34 -16.54
N LEU A 180 4.33 11.96 -15.63
CA LEU A 180 5.77 11.86 -15.89
C LEU A 180 6.07 10.92 -17.05
N LEU A 181 5.42 9.77 -17.09
CA LEU A 181 5.60 8.76 -18.15
C LEU A 181 4.72 8.98 -19.39
N LYS A 182 4.00 10.11 -19.46
CA LYS A 182 3.14 10.52 -20.60
C LYS A 182 2.03 9.50 -20.94
N LYS A 183 1.48 8.84 -19.92
CA LYS A 183 0.36 7.89 -20.04
C LYS A 183 -0.96 8.64 -19.88
N THR A 184 -1.39 9.35 -20.92
CA THR A 184 -2.49 10.32 -20.87
C THR A 184 -3.80 9.74 -20.37
N GLU A 185 -4.18 8.54 -20.80
CA GLU A 185 -5.43 7.88 -20.38
C GLU A 185 -5.42 7.60 -18.87
N ASP A 186 -4.29 7.13 -18.36
CA ASP A 186 -4.11 6.85 -16.93
C ASP A 186 -4.13 8.13 -16.10
N VAL A 187 -3.62 9.25 -16.60
CA VAL A 187 -3.74 10.56 -15.92
C VAL A 187 -5.19 10.93 -15.69
N TYR A 188 -6.06 10.79 -16.72
CA TYR A 188 -7.49 11.07 -16.58
C TYR A 188 -8.16 10.09 -15.60
N TYR A 189 -7.84 8.82 -15.71
CA TYR A 189 -8.36 7.78 -14.82
C TYR A 189 -8.01 8.08 -13.35
N PHE A 190 -6.74 8.25 -13.02
CA PHE A 190 -6.32 8.50 -11.65
C PHE A 190 -6.80 9.84 -11.10
N ASN A 191 -6.89 10.88 -11.93
CA ASN A 191 -7.47 12.16 -11.50
C ASN A 191 -8.95 12.01 -11.13
N SER A 192 -9.73 11.28 -11.93
CA SER A 192 -11.14 10.99 -11.63
C SER A 192 -11.29 10.17 -10.35
N LEU A 193 -10.53 9.09 -10.23
CA LEU A 193 -10.54 8.21 -9.07
C LEU A 193 -10.17 8.97 -7.78
N LYS A 194 -9.10 9.77 -7.82
CA LYS A 194 -8.68 10.62 -6.71
C LYS A 194 -9.81 11.54 -6.20
N LYS A 195 -10.56 12.16 -7.12
CA LYS A 195 -11.71 13.01 -6.75
C LYS A 195 -12.84 12.22 -6.09
N SER A 196 -13.12 11.02 -6.59
CA SER A 196 -14.14 10.13 -6.01
C SER A 196 -13.78 9.70 -4.59
N ILE A 197 -12.53 9.25 -4.38
CA ILE A 197 -12.02 8.88 -3.05
C ILE A 197 -12.06 10.08 -2.11
N TYR A 198 -11.58 11.25 -2.53
CA TYR A 198 -11.61 12.46 -1.72
C TYR A 198 -13.03 12.82 -1.26
N THR A 199 -13.98 12.79 -2.18
CA THR A 199 -15.39 13.10 -1.89
C THR A 199 -15.98 12.10 -0.88
N ALA A 200 -15.72 10.80 -1.07
CA ALA A 200 -16.16 9.76 -0.16
C ALA A 200 -15.50 9.90 1.22
N PHE A 201 -14.20 10.16 1.25
CA PHE A 201 -13.40 10.31 2.48
C PHE A 201 -13.91 11.48 3.33
N VAL A 202 -14.10 12.65 2.73
CA VAL A 202 -14.62 13.83 3.45
C VAL A 202 -16.04 13.57 3.95
N ALA A 203 -16.90 12.96 3.14
CA ALA A 203 -18.27 12.67 3.53
C ALA A 203 -18.39 11.62 4.64
N GLU A 204 -17.41 10.73 4.77
CA GLU A 204 -17.40 9.66 5.79
C GLU A 204 -16.75 10.09 7.10
N PHE A 205 -15.63 10.81 7.02
CA PHE A 205 -14.74 11.01 8.17
C PHE A 205 -14.63 12.45 8.65
N TYR A 206 -15.10 13.44 7.88
CA TYR A 206 -14.97 14.84 8.29
C TYR A 206 -16.15 15.31 9.13
N ASP A 207 -15.87 15.70 10.36
CA ASP A 207 -16.85 16.37 11.22
C ASP A 207 -16.85 17.89 10.95
N MET A 208 -17.91 18.36 10.31
CA MET A 208 -18.09 19.78 9.98
C MET A 208 -18.17 20.67 11.21
N LYS A 209 -18.69 20.16 12.32
CA LYS A 209 -18.89 20.95 13.55
C LYS A 209 -17.57 21.19 14.27
N ASN A 210 -16.78 20.16 14.44
CA ASN A 210 -15.53 20.22 15.18
C ASN A 210 -14.31 20.44 14.27
N LYS A 211 -14.49 20.39 12.94
CA LYS A 211 -13.43 20.56 11.92
C LYS A 211 -12.30 19.55 12.09
N THR A 212 -12.63 18.32 12.43
CA THR A 212 -11.70 17.20 12.63
C THR A 212 -12.03 16.03 11.72
N PHE A 213 -11.06 15.15 11.53
CA PHE A 213 -11.25 13.86 10.87
C PHE A 213 -11.21 12.73 11.90
N GLY A 214 -11.96 11.65 11.64
CA GLY A 214 -12.00 10.46 12.47
C GLY A 214 -13.19 10.40 13.42
N SER A 215 -13.28 9.29 14.14
CA SER A 215 -14.23 9.17 15.25
C SER A 215 -13.73 10.04 16.41
N GLN A 216 -14.58 10.94 16.86
CA GLN A 216 -14.30 11.66 18.10
C GLN A 216 -14.53 10.71 19.27
N THR A 217 -13.48 10.11 19.72
CA THR A 217 -13.42 9.46 21.02
C THR A 217 -12.49 10.22 21.92
#